data_4ca3d716196a4b1130b95e4e2704aa92
#
_entry.id   4ca3d716196a4b1130b95e4e2704aa92
#
_cell.length_a   1.000
_cell.length_b   1.000
_cell.length_c   1.000
_cell.angle_alpha   90.00
_cell.angle_beta   90.00
_cell.angle_gamma   90.00
#
_symmetry.space_group_name_H-M   'P 1'
#
loop_
_entity.id
_entity.type
_entity.pdbx_description
1 polymer ?
#
loop_
_entity_poly.entity_id
_entity_poly.type
_entity_poly.pdbx_seq_one_letter_code
_entity_poly.pdbx_strand_id
1 'polypeptide(L)'
;MNTKTLVTSLIAATALCGLAQTAAIPDIDNFAPVIVKTVPQAGSKDVPPGEFEVKITFSKEMADQSWSWSTAWKDSAPESVGKPHYEADHKTCMMKVKLEPGKTYGWWINSQNFHGFQDTQHHPAIPYLLTFKTKDN
;
A
#
# COMPACT_ATOMS: atom_id res chain seq x y z
N MET A 1 69.94 -51.49 -14.22
CA MET A 1 69.47 -50.88 -12.99
C MET A 1 68.25 -49.99 -13.32
N ASN A 2 67.09 -50.45 -13.05
CA ASN A 2 65.83 -49.69 -13.35
C ASN A 2 65.31 -49.06 -12.07
N THR A 3 65.46 -47.75 -11.97
CA THR A 3 64.89 -46.97 -10.93
C THR A 3 63.47 -46.61 -11.35
N LYS A 4 62.45 -47.24 -10.77
CA LYS A 4 61.02 -46.87 -10.94
C LYS A 4 60.68 -45.70 -9.99
N THR A 5 60.53 -44.56 -10.56
CA THR A 5 60.00 -43.38 -9.82
C THR A 5 58.48 -43.52 -9.66
N LEU A 6 58.03 -43.73 -8.42
CA LEU A 6 56.64 -43.69 -8.08
C LEU A 6 56.19 -42.18 -7.99
N VAL A 7 55.37 -41.80 -8.92
CA VAL A 7 54.67 -40.49 -8.83
C VAL A 7 53.36 -40.67 -7.99
N THR A 8 53.45 -40.24 -6.76
CA THR A 8 52.24 -40.22 -5.90
C THR A 8 51.45 -39.02 -6.28
N SER A 9 50.32 -39.25 -6.96
CA SER A 9 49.34 -38.19 -7.29
C SER A 9 48.51 -37.87 -6.07
N LEU A 10 48.73 -36.68 -5.46
CA LEU A 10 47.93 -36.18 -4.34
C LEU A 10 46.65 -35.53 -4.91
N ILE A 11 45.54 -36.25 -4.83
CA ILE A 11 44.23 -35.70 -5.18
C ILE A 11 43.78 -34.87 -3.99
N ALA A 12 43.87 -33.53 -4.10
CA ALA A 12 43.26 -32.62 -3.16
C ALA A 12 41.73 -32.58 -3.40
N ALA A 13 40.99 -33.26 -2.55
CA ALA A 13 39.54 -33.13 -2.51
C ALA A 13 39.18 -31.77 -1.90
N THR A 14 38.88 -30.79 -2.74
CA THR A 14 38.25 -29.53 -2.29
C THR A 14 36.80 -29.83 -1.93
N ALA A 15 36.52 -29.97 -0.64
CA ALA A 15 35.17 -29.98 -0.13
C ALA A 15 34.59 -28.59 -0.34
N LEU A 16 33.72 -28.42 -1.36
CA LEU A 16 32.84 -27.25 -1.46
C LEU A 16 31.85 -27.35 -0.31
N CYS A 17 32.14 -26.64 0.79
CA CYS A 17 31.16 -26.39 1.83
C CYS A 17 30.16 -25.40 1.25
N GLY A 18 29.09 -25.91 0.64
CA GLY A 18 27.96 -25.10 0.24
C GLY A 18 27.34 -24.51 1.48
N LEU A 19 27.56 -23.21 1.73
CA LEU A 19 26.82 -22.46 2.70
C LEU A 19 25.36 -22.44 2.23
N ALA A 20 24.54 -23.27 2.85
CA ALA A 20 23.08 -23.16 2.69
C ALA A 20 22.66 -21.79 3.22
N GLN A 21 22.41 -20.84 2.32
CA GLN A 21 21.80 -19.58 2.68
C GLN A 21 20.35 -19.89 3.06
N THR A 22 20.07 -19.90 4.37
CA THR A 22 18.70 -19.82 4.87
C THR A 22 18.16 -18.48 4.40
N ALA A 23 17.16 -18.49 3.47
CA ALA A 23 16.45 -17.30 3.10
C ALA A 23 15.85 -16.70 4.38
N ALA A 24 16.17 -15.43 4.67
CA ALA A 24 15.57 -14.70 5.79
C ALA A 24 14.05 -14.69 5.61
N ILE A 25 13.30 -15.05 6.65
CA ILE A 25 11.84 -14.93 6.66
C ILE A 25 11.53 -13.43 6.57
N PRO A 26 10.75 -12.99 5.57
CA PRO A 26 10.41 -11.58 5.46
C PRO A 26 9.65 -11.11 6.69
N ASP A 27 10.06 -9.98 7.26
CA ASP A 27 9.33 -9.32 8.32
C ASP A 27 8.14 -8.57 7.72
N ILE A 28 6.96 -8.79 8.27
CA ILE A 28 5.73 -8.13 7.81
C ILE A 28 5.82 -6.60 7.93
N ASP A 29 6.60 -6.10 8.86
CA ASP A 29 6.79 -4.67 9.05
C ASP A 29 7.55 -3.99 7.90
N ASN A 30 8.27 -4.78 7.09
CA ASN A 30 8.99 -4.30 5.91
C ASN A 30 8.11 -4.19 4.64
N PHE A 31 6.88 -4.69 4.69
CA PHE A 31 5.97 -4.59 3.55
C PHE A 31 5.22 -3.25 3.54
N ALA A 32 4.95 -2.77 2.32
CA ALA A 32 4.12 -1.58 2.13
C ALA A 32 2.72 -1.78 2.73
N PRO A 33 2.12 -0.74 3.35
CA PRO A 33 0.73 -0.81 3.77
C PRO A 33 -0.21 -0.95 2.56
N VAL A 34 -1.31 -1.65 2.78
CA VAL A 34 -2.40 -1.80 1.81
C VAL A 34 -3.70 -1.32 2.43
N ILE A 35 -4.66 -0.90 1.58
CA ILE A 35 -6.01 -0.58 2.04
C ILE A 35 -6.78 -1.89 2.25
N VAL A 36 -7.35 -2.05 3.45
CA VAL A 36 -8.12 -3.24 3.83
C VAL A 36 -9.62 -2.97 3.95
N LYS A 37 -10.01 -1.69 4.04
CA LYS A 37 -11.41 -1.29 4.15
C LYS A 37 -11.60 0.15 3.68
N THR A 38 -12.72 0.41 3.00
CA THR A 38 -13.15 1.77 2.66
C THR A 38 -14.62 1.99 3.04
N VAL A 39 -14.94 3.24 3.37
CA VAL A 39 -16.31 3.73 3.52
C VAL A 39 -16.42 5.01 2.68
N PRO A 40 -17.24 5.03 1.62
CA PRO A 40 -18.09 3.94 1.15
C PRO A 40 -17.26 2.76 0.66
N GLN A 41 -17.86 1.57 0.64
CA GLN A 41 -17.20 0.42 0.02
C GLN A 41 -16.94 0.70 -1.46
N ALA A 42 -15.76 0.35 -1.94
CA ALA A 42 -15.41 0.50 -3.35
C ALA A 42 -16.44 -0.21 -4.25
N GLY A 43 -16.87 0.48 -5.30
CA GLY A 43 -17.89 -0.02 -6.22
C GLY A 43 -19.35 0.17 -5.76
N SER A 44 -19.61 0.76 -4.60
CA SER A 44 -20.96 1.10 -4.14
C SER A 44 -21.68 2.02 -5.13
N LYS A 45 -22.99 1.80 -5.35
CA LYS A 45 -23.81 2.57 -6.31
C LYS A 45 -24.93 3.36 -5.65
N ASP A 46 -25.04 3.33 -4.34
CA ASP A 46 -26.16 3.83 -3.56
C ASP A 46 -25.73 4.71 -2.38
N VAL A 47 -24.59 5.37 -2.50
CA VAL A 47 -24.06 6.25 -1.45
C VAL A 47 -24.95 7.47 -1.29
N PRO A 48 -25.34 7.86 -0.04
CA PRO A 48 -26.14 9.06 0.18
C PRO A 48 -25.43 10.33 -0.29
N PRO A 49 -26.08 11.21 -1.06
CA PRO A 49 -25.53 12.53 -1.35
C PRO A 49 -25.53 13.43 -0.11
N GLY A 50 -24.84 14.56 -0.18
CA GLY A 50 -24.67 15.51 0.91
C GLY A 50 -23.33 15.39 1.61
N GLU A 51 -23.24 15.85 2.84
CA GLU A 51 -22.01 15.67 3.64
C GLU A 51 -21.79 14.20 3.98
N PHE A 52 -20.59 13.73 3.75
CA PHE A 52 -20.23 12.34 3.93
C PHE A 52 -18.78 12.22 4.47
N GLU A 53 -18.55 11.26 5.34
CA GLU A 53 -17.21 10.95 5.83
C GLU A 53 -16.64 9.76 5.06
N VAL A 54 -15.72 10.02 4.14
CA VAL A 54 -14.96 8.96 3.47
C VAL A 54 -13.88 8.47 4.42
N LYS A 55 -13.83 7.16 4.63
CA LYS A 55 -12.83 6.52 5.49
C LYS A 55 -12.05 5.48 4.70
N ILE A 56 -10.75 5.45 4.91
CA ILE A 56 -9.85 4.42 4.41
C ILE A 56 -9.06 3.85 5.58
N THR A 57 -9.08 2.51 5.69
CA THR A 57 -8.34 1.79 6.72
C THR A 57 -7.19 1.04 6.08
N PHE A 58 -6.00 1.27 6.59
CA PHE A 58 -4.76 0.62 6.16
C PHE A 58 -4.45 -0.62 7.01
N SER A 59 -3.62 -1.50 6.48
CA SER A 59 -3.19 -2.75 7.12
C SER A 59 -2.28 -2.53 8.35
N LYS A 60 -1.69 -1.34 8.49
CA LYS A 60 -0.75 -0.99 9.56
C LYS A 60 -0.87 0.48 9.96
N GLU A 61 -0.20 0.88 11.03
CA GLU A 61 -0.18 2.27 11.47
C GLU A 61 0.52 3.16 10.45
N MET A 62 -0.06 4.32 10.21
CA MET A 62 0.36 5.27 9.19
C MET A 62 1.00 6.51 9.82
N ALA A 63 1.92 7.13 9.10
CA ALA A 63 2.49 8.42 9.49
C ALA A 63 1.40 9.50 9.45
N ASP A 64 1.26 10.24 10.55
CA ASP A 64 0.32 11.35 10.63
C ASP A 64 0.76 12.53 9.74
N GLN A 65 -0.19 13.40 9.37
CA GLN A 65 0.04 14.59 8.54
C GLN A 65 0.64 14.29 7.16
N SER A 66 0.58 13.04 6.69
CA SER A 66 1.07 12.63 5.39
C SER A 66 -0.01 11.85 4.63
N TRP A 67 -0.47 12.43 3.53
CA TRP A 67 -1.51 11.85 2.67
C TRP A 67 -1.39 12.31 1.23
N SER A 68 -2.00 11.56 0.33
CA SER A 68 -2.11 11.89 -1.08
C SER A 68 -3.45 11.41 -1.63
N TRP A 69 -4.32 12.38 -1.91
CA TRP A 69 -5.61 12.19 -2.54
C TRP A 69 -5.56 12.83 -3.91
N SER A 70 -5.79 12.08 -4.98
CA SER A 70 -5.70 12.58 -6.35
C SER A 70 -6.93 12.23 -7.17
N THR A 71 -7.31 13.11 -8.08
CA THR A 71 -8.38 12.84 -9.04
C THR A 71 -8.03 11.67 -9.95
N ALA A 72 -9.00 10.81 -10.23
CA ALA A 72 -8.81 9.71 -11.18
C ALA A 72 -9.08 10.15 -12.62
N TRP A 73 -10.03 11.06 -12.80
CA TRP A 73 -10.33 11.75 -14.06
C TRP A 73 -10.80 13.18 -13.76
N LYS A 74 -11.01 13.98 -14.79
CA LYS A 74 -11.49 15.36 -14.60
C LYS A 74 -12.78 15.39 -13.78
N ASP A 75 -12.80 16.19 -12.73
CA ASP A 75 -13.94 16.39 -11.80
C ASP A 75 -14.40 15.10 -11.06
N SER A 76 -13.54 14.08 -10.97
CA SER A 76 -13.87 12.82 -10.30
C SER A 76 -13.79 12.87 -8.78
N ALA A 77 -13.01 13.79 -8.22
CA ALA A 77 -12.88 13.91 -6.77
C ALA A 77 -14.08 14.66 -6.15
N PRO A 78 -14.53 14.26 -4.96
CA PRO A 78 -15.54 15.04 -4.24
C PRO A 78 -14.94 16.34 -3.70
N GLU A 79 -15.79 17.32 -3.42
CA GLU A 79 -15.41 18.54 -2.71
C GLU A 79 -15.02 18.21 -1.27
N SER A 80 -13.80 18.55 -0.88
CA SER A 80 -13.29 18.31 0.47
C SER A 80 -13.78 19.39 1.44
N VAL A 81 -14.21 18.96 2.62
CA VAL A 81 -14.63 19.83 3.73
C VAL A 81 -13.62 19.67 4.87
N GLY A 82 -12.69 20.60 4.98
CA GLY A 82 -11.63 20.54 5.98
C GLY A 82 -10.42 19.73 5.54
N LYS A 83 -9.67 19.21 6.51
CA LYS A 83 -8.44 18.44 6.29
C LYS A 83 -8.65 16.97 6.61
N PRO A 84 -7.91 16.07 5.97
CA PRO A 84 -7.86 14.67 6.39
C PRO A 84 -7.32 14.56 7.82
N HIS A 85 -7.72 13.53 8.53
CA HIS A 85 -7.15 13.18 9.82
C HIS A 85 -7.26 11.68 10.08
N TYR A 86 -6.39 11.15 10.93
CA TYR A 86 -6.44 9.76 11.38
C TYR A 86 -7.33 9.63 12.61
N GLU A 87 -8.06 8.51 12.68
CA GLU A 87 -8.73 8.09 13.92
C GLU A 87 -7.71 7.60 14.96
N ALA A 88 -8.16 7.30 16.18
CA ALA A 88 -7.30 6.90 17.29
C ALA A 88 -6.49 5.61 17.03
N ASP A 89 -6.92 4.78 16.08
CA ASP A 89 -6.21 3.57 15.65
C ASP A 89 -4.95 3.84 14.82
N HIS A 90 -4.73 5.09 14.38
CA HIS A 90 -3.66 5.51 13.46
C HIS A 90 -3.61 4.73 12.13
N LYS A 91 -4.66 3.98 11.82
CA LYS A 91 -4.80 3.18 10.59
C LYS A 91 -5.91 3.69 9.68
N THR A 92 -6.92 4.34 10.25
CA THR A 92 -8.08 4.83 9.52
C THR A 92 -7.96 6.33 9.30
N CYS A 93 -7.78 6.72 8.04
CA CYS A 93 -7.80 8.12 7.62
C CYS A 93 -9.22 8.51 7.21
N MET A 94 -9.70 9.63 7.72
CA MET A 94 -11.02 10.18 7.42
C MET A 94 -10.90 11.51 6.69
N MET A 95 -11.74 11.67 5.65
CA MET A 95 -11.93 12.91 4.93
C MET A 95 -13.41 13.23 4.84
N LYS A 96 -13.79 14.38 5.37
CA LYS A 96 -15.16 14.89 5.19
C LYS A 96 -15.31 15.52 3.81
N VAL A 97 -16.36 15.15 3.10
CA VAL A 97 -16.62 15.59 1.73
C VAL A 97 -18.09 15.98 1.55
N LYS A 98 -18.35 16.70 0.46
CA LYS A 98 -19.69 16.99 -0.01
C LYS A 98 -19.93 16.28 -1.32
N LEU A 99 -20.97 15.46 -1.36
CA LEU A 99 -21.31 14.61 -2.49
C LEU A 99 -22.56 15.14 -3.20
N GLU A 100 -22.49 15.24 -4.53
CA GLU A 100 -23.64 15.57 -5.38
C GLU A 100 -24.47 14.31 -5.65
N PRO A 101 -25.79 14.42 -5.84
CA PRO A 101 -26.63 13.27 -6.19
C PRO A 101 -26.33 12.74 -7.58
N GLY A 102 -26.48 11.43 -7.79
CA GLY A 102 -26.38 10.75 -9.07
C GLY A 102 -25.00 10.80 -9.73
N LYS A 103 -23.93 11.08 -8.98
CA LYS A 103 -22.58 11.28 -9.51
C LYS A 103 -21.68 10.10 -9.19
N THR A 104 -20.85 9.72 -10.16
CA THR A 104 -19.76 8.76 -9.98
C THR A 104 -18.49 9.50 -9.58
N TYR A 105 -17.88 9.04 -8.50
CA TYR A 105 -16.61 9.55 -7.98
C TYR A 105 -15.49 8.55 -8.17
N GLY A 106 -14.29 9.05 -8.39
CA GLY A 106 -13.05 8.28 -8.46
C GLY A 106 -11.90 9.03 -7.80
N TRP A 107 -11.29 8.41 -6.81
CA TRP A 107 -10.27 9.05 -6.01
C TRP A 107 -9.08 8.11 -5.82
N TRP A 108 -7.90 8.53 -6.26
CA TRP A 108 -6.68 7.80 -5.99
C TRP A 108 -6.18 8.07 -4.58
N ILE A 109 -5.98 7.02 -3.83
CA ILE A 109 -5.24 7.00 -2.57
C ILE A 109 -3.83 6.52 -2.89
N ASN A 110 -2.86 7.38 -2.86
CA ASN A 110 -1.60 7.26 -3.56
C ASN A 110 -1.78 6.98 -5.05
N SER A 111 -0.81 7.34 -5.84
CA SER A 111 -0.77 7.08 -7.28
C SER A 111 0.68 6.83 -7.70
N GLN A 112 0.94 6.62 -8.98
CA GLN A 112 2.31 6.46 -9.48
C GLN A 112 3.21 7.68 -9.18
N ASN A 113 2.63 8.87 -9.09
CA ASN A 113 3.37 10.12 -8.93
C ASN A 113 3.27 10.72 -7.52
N PHE A 114 2.32 10.26 -6.71
CA PHE A 114 2.04 10.81 -5.39
C PHE A 114 1.96 9.70 -4.34
N HIS A 115 2.85 9.75 -3.36
CA HIS A 115 3.09 8.68 -2.38
C HIS A 115 2.98 9.17 -0.94
N GLY A 116 2.09 10.14 -0.67
CA GLY A 116 1.97 10.77 0.65
C GLY A 116 1.46 9.84 1.74
N PHE A 117 0.57 8.89 1.43
CA PHE A 117 0.20 7.86 2.39
C PHE A 117 1.35 6.88 2.58
N GLN A 118 1.95 6.89 3.76
CA GLN A 118 3.07 6.02 4.11
C GLN A 118 2.96 5.59 5.58
N ASP A 119 3.56 4.46 5.90
CA ASP A 119 3.63 3.99 7.27
C ASP A 119 4.65 4.80 8.10
N THR A 120 4.77 4.46 9.37
CA THR A 120 5.72 5.13 10.29
C THR A 120 7.19 4.87 9.96
N GLN A 121 7.48 3.92 9.07
CA GLN A 121 8.81 3.61 8.54
C GLN A 121 9.05 4.20 7.13
N HIS A 122 8.12 5.02 6.64
CA HIS A 122 8.15 5.66 5.32
C HIS A 122 7.97 4.71 4.12
N HIS A 123 7.36 3.54 4.31
CA HIS A 123 6.94 2.70 3.19
C HIS A 123 5.65 3.27 2.60
N PRO A 124 5.62 3.69 1.33
CA PRO A 124 4.40 4.18 0.70
C PRO A 124 3.35 3.07 0.59
N ALA A 125 2.11 3.41 0.88
CA ALA A 125 0.99 2.51 0.64
C ALA A 125 0.85 2.18 -0.85
N ILE A 126 0.44 0.95 -1.13
CA ILE A 126 0.13 0.53 -2.49
C ILE A 126 -1.00 1.42 -3.03
N PRO A 127 -0.87 1.98 -4.25
CA PRO A 127 -1.91 2.80 -4.86
C PRO A 127 -3.26 2.08 -4.93
N TYR A 128 -4.32 2.80 -4.60
CA TYR A 128 -5.67 2.27 -4.57
C TYR A 128 -6.64 3.25 -5.22
N LEU A 129 -7.46 2.77 -6.14
CA LEU A 129 -8.52 3.58 -6.75
C LEU A 129 -9.85 3.29 -6.04
N LEU A 130 -10.33 4.27 -5.29
CA LEU A 130 -11.65 4.24 -4.69
C LEU A 130 -12.67 4.82 -5.68
N THR A 131 -13.64 4.01 -6.11
CA THR A 131 -14.76 4.44 -6.95
C THR A 131 -16.09 4.13 -6.28
N PHE A 132 -17.03 5.03 -6.40
CA PHE A 132 -18.41 4.83 -5.94
C PHE A 132 -19.37 5.79 -6.66
N LYS A 133 -20.65 5.52 -6.56
CA LYS A 133 -21.71 6.36 -7.10
C LYS A 133 -22.71 6.74 -6.02
N THR A 134 -23.18 7.99 -6.04
CA THR A 134 -24.26 8.45 -5.18
C THR A 134 -25.63 8.09 -5.75
N LYS A 135 -26.60 7.97 -4.84
CA LYS A 135 -28.02 7.87 -5.22
C LYS A 135 -28.47 9.11 -5.99
N ASP A 136 -29.45 8.93 -6.85
CA ASP A 136 -30.29 10.01 -7.30
C ASP A 136 -31.13 10.51 -6.11
N ASN A 137 -31.57 11.76 -6.13
CA ASN A 137 -32.47 12.32 -5.08
C ASN A 137 -33.84 11.66 -5.12
#